data_eef23407986cf1e64fb4c09832aa5a41
#
_entry.id   eef23407986cf1e64fb4c09832aa5a41
#
_cell.length_a   1.000
_cell.length_b   1.000
_cell.length_c   1.000
_cell.angle_alpha   90.00
_cell.angle_beta   90.00
_cell.angle_gamma   90.00
#
_symmetry.space_group_name_H-M   'P 1'
#
loop_
_entity.id
_entity.type
_entity.pdbx_description
1 polymer ?
#
loop_
_entity_poly.entity_id
_entity_poly.type
_entity_poly.pdbx_seq_one_letter_code
_entity_poly.pdbx_strand_id
1 'polypeptide(L)'
;MDIVWLGRLVGTFHGYKPGRIYELSDGSKWTQEDLTDEPVYRDDPTARLLSNRSIGATYLDVEGTSAVVRVYRTGSRPKPTAGAF
;
A
#
# COMPACT_ATOMS: atom_id res chain seq x y z
N MET A 1 12.02 -0.05 10.05
CA MET A 1 11.32 -0.78 8.96
C MET A 1 12.27 -1.01 7.80
N ASP A 2 12.07 -2.11 7.10
CA ASP A 2 12.94 -2.46 5.98
C ASP A 2 12.22 -2.19 4.67
N ILE A 3 12.95 -1.70 3.67
CA ILE A 3 12.41 -1.54 2.33
C ILE A 3 12.41 -2.92 1.69
N VAL A 4 11.26 -3.42 1.28
CA VAL A 4 11.14 -4.73 0.66
C VAL A 4 10.83 -4.63 -0.84
N TRP A 5 10.49 -3.46 -1.32
CA TRP A 5 10.26 -3.22 -2.74
C TRP A 5 10.39 -1.73 -3.03
N LEU A 6 10.94 -1.40 -4.20
CA LEU A 6 11.08 -0.04 -4.67
C LEU A 6 10.75 0.00 -6.15
N GLY A 7 9.87 0.89 -6.56
CA GLY A 7 9.46 1.02 -7.94
C GLY A 7 8.52 2.20 -8.14
N ARG A 8 7.44 1.98 -8.88
CA ARG A 8 6.46 3.04 -9.16
C ARG A 8 5.05 2.51 -8.99
N LEU A 9 4.12 3.42 -8.74
CA LEU A 9 2.70 3.13 -8.91
C LEU A 9 2.35 3.25 -10.39
N VAL A 10 1.37 2.48 -10.82
CA VAL A 10 0.90 2.51 -12.20
C VAL A 10 -0.22 3.54 -12.30
N GLY A 11 -0.09 4.48 -13.23
CA GLY A 11 -1.13 5.44 -13.51
C GLY A 11 -1.15 6.62 -12.55
N THR A 12 -2.27 7.30 -12.50
CA THR A 12 -2.41 8.50 -11.69
C THR A 12 -2.71 8.15 -10.24
N PHE A 13 -1.92 8.71 -9.34
CA PHE A 13 -2.12 8.58 -7.91
C PHE A 13 -2.93 9.78 -7.41
N HIS A 14 -4.06 9.51 -6.77
CA HIS A 14 -4.95 10.56 -6.26
C HIS A 14 -4.83 10.75 -4.75
N GLY A 15 -3.80 10.21 -4.13
CA GLY A 15 -3.60 10.32 -2.70
C GLY A 15 -4.02 9.07 -1.95
N TYR A 16 -3.82 9.11 -0.64
CA TYR A 16 -4.21 7.99 0.22
C TYR A 16 -5.67 8.13 0.63
N LYS A 17 -6.37 7.01 0.67
CA LYS A 17 -7.73 6.98 1.15
C LYS A 17 -8.06 5.59 1.70
N PRO A 18 -8.82 5.49 2.79
CA PRO A 18 -9.18 4.18 3.34
C PRO A 18 -9.83 3.29 2.28
N GLY A 19 -9.38 2.06 2.19
CA GLY A 19 -9.94 1.09 1.25
C GLY A 19 -9.49 1.21 -0.19
N ARG A 20 -8.66 2.22 -0.51
CA ARG A 20 -8.16 2.40 -1.88
C ARG A 20 -7.17 1.31 -2.25
N ILE A 21 -7.20 0.89 -3.51
CA ILE A 21 -6.28 -0.11 -4.04
C ILE A 21 -5.22 0.60 -4.87
N TYR A 22 -3.96 0.23 -4.64
CA TYR A 22 -2.82 0.79 -5.37
C TYR A 22 -2.16 -0.33 -6.16
N GLU A 23 -1.92 -0.09 -7.46
CA GLU A 23 -1.25 -1.04 -8.32
C GLU A 23 0.21 -0.64 -8.46
N LEU A 24 1.12 -1.57 -8.20
CA LEU A 24 2.55 -1.34 -8.32
C LEU A 24 3.04 -1.77 -9.69
N SER A 25 4.19 -1.23 -10.09
CA SER A 25 4.75 -1.53 -11.41
C SER A 25 5.17 -2.98 -11.57
N ASP A 26 5.20 -3.77 -10.51
CA ASP A 26 5.45 -5.20 -10.62
C ASP A 26 4.16 -6.00 -10.85
N GLY A 27 3.04 -5.32 -10.99
CA GLY A 27 1.75 -5.96 -11.23
C GLY A 27 0.97 -6.31 -9.97
N SER A 28 1.55 -6.16 -8.79
CA SER A 28 0.83 -6.45 -7.56
C SER A 28 -0.11 -5.31 -7.20
N LYS A 29 -1.16 -5.65 -6.46
CA LYS A 29 -2.15 -4.68 -6.00
C LYS A 29 -2.25 -4.75 -4.49
N TRP A 30 -2.37 -3.60 -3.87
CA TRP A 30 -2.38 -3.48 -2.41
C TRP A 30 -3.52 -2.60 -1.96
N THR A 31 -4.21 -3.01 -0.91
CA THR A 31 -5.35 -2.27 -0.37
C THR A 31 -4.94 -1.56 0.90
N GLN A 32 -5.29 -0.28 1.01
CA GLN A 32 -5.05 0.47 2.24
C GLN A 32 -6.01 0.01 3.33
N GLU A 33 -5.47 -0.35 4.49
CA GLU A 33 -6.29 -0.82 5.59
C GLU A 33 -6.38 0.16 6.75
N ASP A 34 -5.61 1.24 6.74
CA ASP A 34 -5.73 2.25 7.78
C ASP A 34 -6.63 3.41 7.29
N LEU A 35 -6.83 4.38 8.15
CA LEU A 35 -7.76 5.48 7.88
C LEU A 35 -7.08 6.74 7.35
N THR A 36 -5.83 6.66 6.95
CA THR A 36 -5.10 7.82 6.44
C THR A 36 -5.78 8.35 5.19
N ASP A 37 -5.96 9.66 5.14
CA ASP A 37 -6.56 10.34 4.01
C ASP A 37 -5.68 11.54 3.69
N GLU A 38 -4.96 11.48 2.59
CA GLU A 38 -4.05 12.54 2.18
C GLU A 38 -4.14 12.74 0.68
N PRO A 39 -4.76 13.83 0.20
CA PRO A 39 -4.89 14.08 -1.23
C PRO A 39 -3.58 14.59 -1.81
N VAL A 40 -3.02 13.84 -2.74
CA VAL A 40 -1.81 14.22 -3.48
C VAL A 40 -1.98 13.70 -4.89
N TYR A 41 -1.78 14.55 -5.88
CA TYR A 41 -1.95 14.16 -7.27
C TYR A 41 -0.60 14.01 -7.93
N ARG A 42 -0.30 12.80 -8.42
CA ARG A 42 0.95 12.51 -9.13
C ARG A 42 0.74 11.44 -10.17
N ASP A 43 1.50 11.53 -11.28
CA ASP A 43 1.46 10.52 -12.33
C ASP A 43 2.64 9.56 -12.15
N ASP A 44 2.35 8.27 -12.12
CA ASP A 44 3.35 7.19 -12.01
C ASP A 44 4.43 7.51 -10.96
N PRO A 45 4.04 7.88 -9.74
CA PRO A 45 5.02 8.31 -8.74
C PRO A 45 5.90 7.16 -8.28
N THR A 46 7.12 7.49 -7.86
CA THR A 46 7.98 6.53 -7.21
C THR A 46 7.32 6.09 -5.90
N ALA A 47 7.41 4.82 -5.61
CA ALA A 47 6.81 4.27 -4.39
C ALA A 47 7.67 3.13 -3.86
N ARG A 48 7.51 2.84 -2.57
CA ARG A 48 8.21 1.74 -1.94
C ARG A 48 7.32 1.05 -0.93
N LEU A 49 7.57 -0.24 -0.73
CA LEU A 49 6.93 -1.00 0.33
C LEU A 49 7.92 -1.16 1.47
N LEU A 50 7.43 -0.96 2.67
CA LEU A 50 8.19 -1.09 3.89
C LEU A 50 7.60 -2.20 4.73
N SER A 51 8.45 -2.99 5.37
CA SER A 51 7.99 -4.07 6.23
C SER A 51 8.42 -3.82 7.66
N ASN A 52 7.51 -3.94 8.58
CA ASN A 52 7.80 -3.95 10.00
C ASN A 52 7.61 -5.38 10.50
N ARG A 53 8.69 -6.13 10.62
CA ARG A 53 8.61 -7.53 10.97
C ARG A 53 8.15 -7.79 12.38
N SER A 54 8.36 -6.83 13.27
CA SER A 54 7.95 -7.00 14.66
C SER A 54 6.45 -7.19 14.81
N ILE A 55 5.68 -6.54 13.94
CA ILE A 55 4.23 -6.62 14.00
C ILE A 55 3.62 -7.22 12.74
N GLY A 56 4.45 -7.66 11.81
CA GLY A 56 3.96 -8.28 10.57
C GLY A 56 3.19 -7.32 9.68
N ALA A 57 3.53 -6.04 9.70
CA ALA A 57 2.81 -5.03 8.92
C ALA A 57 3.61 -4.59 7.70
N THR A 58 2.91 -4.28 6.61
CA THR A 58 3.49 -3.73 5.39
C THR A 58 2.90 -2.36 5.16
N TYR A 59 3.74 -1.42 4.75
CA TYR A 59 3.34 -0.04 4.51
C TYR A 59 3.73 0.39 3.11
N LEU A 60 2.92 1.26 2.53
CA LEU A 60 3.21 1.89 1.25
C LEU A 60 3.62 3.34 1.48
N ASP A 61 4.73 3.74 0.87
CA ASP A 61 5.23 5.11 0.94
C ASP A 61 5.34 5.63 -0.49
N VAL A 62 4.56 6.65 -0.82
CA VAL A 62 4.52 7.22 -2.16
C VAL A 62 5.19 8.59 -2.15
N GLU A 63 6.00 8.82 -3.16
CA GLU A 63 6.70 10.09 -3.35
C GLU A 63 5.73 11.26 -3.28
N GLY A 64 6.08 12.27 -2.53
CA GLY A 64 5.28 13.48 -2.41
C GLY A 64 4.25 13.46 -1.30
N THR A 65 4.10 12.34 -0.59
CA THR A 65 3.19 12.27 0.56
C THR A 65 3.95 12.51 1.86
N SER A 66 3.21 12.86 2.91
CA SER A 66 3.81 13.11 4.22
C SER A 66 3.68 11.91 5.15
N ALA A 67 2.98 10.87 4.75
CA ALA A 67 2.72 9.71 5.59
C ALA A 67 3.00 8.41 4.85
N VAL A 68 3.05 7.31 5.58
CA VAL A 68 3.01 5.97 5.00
C VAL A 68 1.71 5.33 5.43
N VAL A 69 1.15 4.46 4.60
CA VAL A 69 -0.13 3.83 4.90
C VAL A 69 0.04 2.33 5.02
N ARG A 70 -0.67 1.75 5.97
CA ARG A 70 -0.65 0.31 6.15
C ARG A 70 -1.48 -0.33 5.05
N VAL A 71 -0.91 -1.34 4.40
CA VAL A 71 -1.55 -2.00 3.27
C VAL A 71 -1.48 -3.52 3.43
N TYR A 72 -2.37 -4.22 2.73
CA TYR A 72 -2.28 -5.66 2.59
C TYR A 72 -2.43 -6.00 1.12
N ARG A 73 -1.85 -7.12 0.72
CA ARG A 73 -1.89 -7.51 -0.68
C ARG A 73 -3.30 -7.91 -1.08
N THR A 74 -3.82 -7.26 -2.11
CA THR A 74 -5.16 -7.53 -2.60
C THR A 74 -5.20 -8.94 -3.18
N GLY A 75 -6.20 -9.70 -2.78
CA GLY A 75 -6.33 -11.09 -3.21
C GLY A 75 -5.54 -12.07 -2.37
N SER A 76 -4.67 -11.57 -1.48
CA SER A 76 -3.87 -12.42 -0.60
C SER A 76 -4.06 -12.06 0.86
N ARG A 77 -5.09 -11.30 1.18
CA ARG A 77 -5.29 -10.87 2.55
C ARG A 77 -5.59 -12.08 3.43
N PRO A 78 -5.22 -12.01 4.68
CA PRO A 78 -5.48 -13.08 5.61
C PRO A 78 -6.97 -13.37 5.68
N LYS A 79 -7.33 -14.64 5.67
CA LYS A 79 -8.68 -14.99 5.80
C LYS A 79 -9.09 -14.82 7.19
N PRO A 80 -10.18 -14.35 7.43
CA PRO A 80 -10.75 -14.36 8.73
C PRO A 80 -10.99 -15.78 8.95
N THR A 81 -10.68 -16.18 9.88
CA THR A 81 -10.82 -17.42 10.06
C THR A 81 -11.91 -18.06 9.72
N ALA A 82 -12.39 -17.81 9.51
CA ALA A 82 -13.27 -18.34 9.07
C ALA A 82 -13.54 -18.95 8.32
N GLY A 83 -13.49 -18.88 8.23
CA GLY A 83 -13.80 -19.16 7.55
C GLY A 83 -13.76 -20.11 7.36
N ALA A 84 -13.44 -20.28 7.63
CA ALA A 84 -13.33 -21.01 7.45
C ALA A 84 -14.03 -21.75 7.31
N PHE A 85 -14.19 -21.96 7.33
CA PHE A 85 -14.62 -22.51 7.19
C PHE A 85 -14.68 -22.90 7.10
#